data_4be0ca2009325e46a3ba779e562536fb
#
_entry.id   4be0ca2009325e46a3ba779e562536fb
#
_cell.length_a   1.000
_cell.length_b   1.000
_cell.length_c   1.000
_cell.angle_alpha   90.00
_cell.angle_beta   90.00
_cell.angle_gamma   90.00
#
_symmetry.space_group_name_H-M   'P 1'
#
loop_
_entity.id
_entity.type
_entity.pdbx_description
1 polymer ?
#
loop_
_entity_poly.entity_id
_entity_poly.type
_entity_poly.pdbx_seq_one_letter_code
_entity_poly.pdbx_strand_id
1 'polypeptide(L)'
;IERILRYSGYKVGIYTSPHLFNFNERIRVGGQPISDKGIVSFLDHASEEIDKIGSTFFEVTTVMAFEYFKQKKVDIAIIETGLGGRLDATNVISPVISVITSISIDHAEILGDSPEQIALEKAGIIKDKTPVFVYQQDNEVLDIFQKKAIACNADMKISRIPKNINVNSKGTQFTFNNQDYAIPLFGSHQARNAGLAIDVINQFDPHIKYDTIHKALKKVFWPGRMQKIDQRVFYDVSHNKKGME
;
A
#
# COMPACT_ATOMS: atom_id res chain seq x y z
N ILE A 1 -2.76 4.26 5.55
CA ILE A 1 -3.81 5.01 4.82
C ILE A 1 -5.18 4.47 5.22
N GLU A 2 -5.51 3.19 4.95
CA GLU A 2 -6.83 2.59 5.21
C GLU A 2 -7.36 2.92 6.62
N ARG A 3 -6.54 2.66 7.66
CA ARG A 3 -6.94 2.90 9.03
C ARG A 3 -7.32 4.35 9.31
N ILE A 4 -6.58 5.30 8.74
CA ILE A 4 -6.86 6.73 8.93
C ILE A 4 -8.18 7.09 8.27
N LEU A 5 -8.41 6.71 7.03
CA LEU A 5 -9.66 6.97 6.31
C LEU A 5 -10.87 6.35 7.02
N ARG A 6 -10.73 5.11 7.49
CA ARG A 6 -11.80 4.45 8.25
C ARG A 6 -12.12 5.16 9.58
N TYR A 7 -11.09 5.66 10.30
CA TYR A 7 -11.29 6.48 11.51
C TYR A 7 -11.89 7.85 11.20
N SER A 8 -11.80 8.31 9.95
CA SER A 8 -12.42 9.53 9.46
C SER A 8 -13.85 9.33 8.94
N GLY A 9 -14.39 8.11 9.05
CA GLY A 9 -15.77 7.79 8.67
C GLY A 9 -15.94 7.22 7.26
N TYR A 10 -14.88 7.12 6.46
CA TYR A 10 -14.96 6.52 5.13
C TYR A 10 -15.17 5.01 5.19
N LYS A 11 -15.97 4.47 4.29
CA LYS A 11 -16.09 3.04 4.03
C LYS A 11 -14.99 2.63 3.07
N VAL A 12 -13.92 2.06 3.60
CA VAL A 12 -12.69 1.79 2.84
C VAL A 12 -12.63 0.34 2.41
N GLY A 13 -12.38 0.11 1.11
CA GLY A 13 -11.90 -1.15 0.58
C GLY A 13 -10.38 -1.21 0.60
N ILE A 14 -9.81 -2.38 0.83
CA ILE A 14 -8.36 -2.59 0.70
C ILE A 14 -8.09 -3.94 0.03
N TYR A 15 -7.27 -3.91 -1.03
CA TYR A 15 -6.73 -5.07 -1.72
C TYR A 15 -5.23 -5.14 -1.50
N THR A 16 -4.74 -6.26 -0.97
CA THR A 16 -3.33 -6.49 -0.64
C THR A 16 -2.87 -7.89 -1.04
N SER A 17 -1.58 -8.06 -1.29
CA SER A 17 -0.97 -9.34 -1.64
C SER A 17 0.49 -9.45 -1.15
N PRO A 18 0.95 -10.67 -0.82
CA PRO A 18 0.18 -11.90 -0.61
C PRO A 18 -0.61 -11.89 0.72
N HIS A 19 -1.38 -12.93 0.98
CA HIS A 19 -1.92 -13.21 2.32
C HIS A 19 -0.91 -13.99 3.17
N LEU A 20 -1.08 -13.97 4.49
CA LEU A 20 -0.25 -14.75 5.41
C LEU A 20 -0.86 -16.10 5.77
N PHE A 21 -2.14 -16.13 6.09
CA PHE A 21 -2.84 -17.33 6.56
C PHE A 21 -4.01 -17.69 5.65
N ASN A 22 -4.92 -16.73 5.42
CA ASN A 22 -6.16 -16.99 4.71
C ASN A 22 -6.26 -16.08 3.48
N PHE A 23 -6.74 -16.66 2.37
CA PHE A 23 -6.98 -15.91 1.14
C PHE A 23 -7.81 -14.63 1.35
N ASN A 24 -8.82 -14.72 2.22
CA ASN A 24 -9.74 -13.62 2.55
C ASN A 24 -9.04 -12.33 3.01
N GLU A 25 -7.81 -12.42 3.51
CA GLU A 25 -7.01 -11.26 3.94
C GLU A 25 -6.71 -10.30 2.79
N ARG A 26 -6.71 -10.81 1.55
CA ARG A 26 -6.40 -10.02 0.36
C ARG A 26 -7.44 -8.94 0.08
N ILE A 27 -8.71 -9.18 0.45
CA ILE A 27 -9.83 -8.30 0.11
C ILE A 27 -10.59 -7.97 1.40
N ARG A 28 -10.54 -6.73 1.83
CA ARG A 28 -11.19 -6.28 3.07
C ARG A 28 -12.02 -5.02 2.83
N VAL A 29 -13.15 -4.91 3.53
CA VAL A 29 -13.98 -3.71 3.54
C VAL A 29 -14.28 -3.32 4.99
N GLY A 30 -14.01 -2.07 5.35
CA GLY A 30 -14.20 -1.59 6.72
C GLY A 30 -13.35 -2.35 7.77
N GLY A 31 -12.23 -2.93 7.34
CA GLY A 31 -11.34 -3.75 8.16
C GLY A 31 -11.74 -5.23 8.28
N GLN A 32 -12.87 -5.65 7.69
CA GLN A 32 -13.35 -7.04 7.69
C GLN A 32 -12.98 -7.72 6.38
N PRO A 33 -12.41 -8.95 6.41
CA PRO A 33 -12.10 -9.70 5.20
C PRO A 33 -13.36 -10.12 4.47
N ILE A 34 -13.24 -10.37 3.16
CA ILE A 34 -14.28 -11.01 2.37
C ILE A 34 -14.62 -12.39 2.97
N SER A 35 -15.90 -12.76 3.02
CA SER A 35 -16.30 -14.08 3.49
C SER A 35 -16.10 -15.16 2.42
N ASP A 36 -15.95 -16.42 2.84
CA ASP A 36 -15.89 -17.57 1.91
C ASP A 36 -17.10 -17.59 0.98
N LYS A 37 -18.28 -17.28 1.51
CA LYS A 37 -19.50 -17.14 0.70
C LYS A 37 -19.36 -16.06 -0.38
N GLY A 38 -18.67 -14.96 -0.08
CA GLY A 38 -18.41 -13.90 -1.05
C GLY A 38 -17.47 -14.36 -2.16
N ILE A 39 -16.45 -15.12 -1.82
CA ILE A 39 -15.51 -15.73 -2.77
C ILE A 39 -16.21 -16.73 -3.67
N VAL A 40 -16.95 -17.67 -3.08
CA VAL A 40 -17.71 -18.69 -3.83
C VAL A 40 -18.71 -18.03 -4.77
N SER A 41 -19.47 -17.06 -4.27
CA SER A 41 -20.46 -16.35 -5.11
C SER A 41 -19.82 -15.64 -6.32
N PHE A 42 -18.62 -15.11 -6.18
CA PHE A 42 -17.88 -14.54 -7.32
C PHE A 42 -17.48 -15.65 -8.31
N LEU A 43 -16.89 -16.73 -7.82
CA LEU A 43 -16.42 -17.83 -8.66
C LEU A 43 -17.59 -18.52 -9.39
N ASP A 44 -18.74 -18.67 -8.77
CA ASP A 44 -19.93 -19.32 -9.35
C ASP A 44 -20.41 -18.61 -10.63
N HIS A 45 -20.29 -17.27 -10.69
CA HIS A 45 -20.73 -16.55 -11.88
C HIS A 45 -19.58 -16.16 -12.84
N ALA A 46 -18.33 -16.20 -12.39
CA ALA A 46 -17.18 -15.79 -13.18
C ALA A 46 -16.39 -16.98 -13.77
N SER A 47 -16.61 -18.22 -13.30
CA SER A 47 -15.79 -19.39 -13.64
C SER A 47 -15.73 -19.63 -15.16
N GLU A 48 -16.85 -19.53 -15.86
CA GLU A 48 -16.91 -19.75 -17.32
C GLU A 48 -16.03 -18.75 -18.09
N GLU A 49 -16.08 -17.47 -17.73
CA GLU A 49 -15.25 -16.44 -18.37
C GLU A 49 -13.78 -16.57 -17.95
N ILE A 50 -13.49 -16.96 -16.70
CA ILE A 50 -12.12 -17.22 -16.23
C ILE A 50 -11.48 -18.32 -17.07
N ASP A 51 -12.18 -19.44 -17.26
CA ASP A 51 -11.68 -20.58 -18.05
C ASP A 51 -11.51 -20.22 -19.53
N LYS A 52 -12.47 -19.50 -20.10
CA LYS A 52 -12.44 -19.07 -21.49
C LYS A 52 -11.28 -18.11 -21.81
N ILE A 53 -10.97 -17.18 -20.89
CA ILE A 53 -9.89 -16.20 -21.04
C ILE A 53 -8.54 -16.83 -20.69
N GLY A 54 -8.50 -17.82 -19.80
CA GLY A 54 -7.29 -18.38 -19.23
C GLY A 54 -6.63 -17.41 -18.24
N SER A 55 -7.44 -16.72 -17.42
CA SER A 55 -6.98 -15.69 -16.50
C SER A 55 -6.06 -16.24 -15.43
N THR A 56 -5.03 -15.49 -15.09
CA THR A 56 -4.12 -15.82 -13.98
C THR A 56 -4.82 -15.66 -12.63
N PHE A 57 -4.30 -16.33 -11.61
CA PHE A 57 -4.79 -16.20 -10.24
C PHE A 57 -4.85 -14.73 -9.78
N PHE A 58 -3.84 -13.91 -10.12
CA PHE A 58 -3.79 -12.53 -9.69
C PHE A 58 -4.81 -11.64 -10.43
N GLU A 59 -5.03 -11.87 -11.71
CA GLU A 59 -6.08 -11.20 -12.49
C GLU A 59 -7.46 -11.50 -11.92
N VAL A 60 -7.76 -12.79 -11.66
CA VAL A 60 -9.02 -13.22 -11.06
C VAL A 60 -9.26 -12.55 -9.71
N THR A 61 -8.25 -12.54 -8.83
CA THR A 61 -8.39 -11.96 -7.50
C THR A 61 -8.49 -10.44 -7.54
N THR A 62 -7.88 -9.78 -8.52
CA THR A 62 -8.01 -8.34 -8.75
C THR A 62 -9.44 -7.97 -9.15
N VAL A 63 -10.03 -8.69 -10.11
CA VAL A 63 -11.42 -8.47 -10.54
C VAL A 63 -12.38 -8.75 -9.40
N MET A 64 -12.18 -9.85 -8.65
CA MET A 64 -12.96 -10.17 -7.45
C MET A 64 -12.93 -9.01 -6.44
N ALA A 65 -11.77 -8.41 -6.21
CA ALA A 65 -11.66 -7.26 -5.29
C ALA A 65 -12.48 -6.07 -5.78
N PHE A 66 -12.36 -5.72 -7.06
CA PHE A 66 -13.09 -4.57 -7.65
C PHE A 66 -14.60 -4.79 -7.61
N GLU A 67 -15.06 -5.99 -7.95
CA GLU A 67 -16.48 -6.33 -7.87
C GLU A 67 -17.01 -6.27 -6.44
N TYR A 68 -16.26 -6.85 -5.49
CA TYR A 68 -16.63 -6.82 -4.09
C TYR A 68 -16.71 -5.37 -3.55
N PHE A 69 -15.77 -4.50 -3.91
CA PHE A 69 -15.79 -3.10 -3.52
C PHE A 69 -17.01 -2.36 -4.10
N LYS A 70 -17.35 -2.63 -5.36
CA LYS A 70 -18.56 -2.11 -6.00
C LYS A 70 -19.82 -2.57 -5.28
N GLN A 71 -19.95 -3.88 -5.01
CA GLN A 71 -21.09 -4.45 -4.28
C GLN A 71 -21.23 -3.85 -2.87
N LYS A 72 -20.12 -3.67 -2.18
CA LYS A 72 -20.09 -3.08 -0.84
C LYS A 72 -20.25 -1.57 -0.84
N LYS A 73 -20.24 -0.92 -1.99
CA LYS A 73 -20.33 0.54 -2.16
C LYS A 73 -19.31 1.25 -1.27
N VAL A 74 -18.03 0.93 -1.46
CA VAL A 74 -16.94 1.61 -0.74
C VAL A 74 -16.81 3.04 -1.25
N ASP A 75 -16.48 3.98 -0.35
CA ASP A 75 -16.24 5.38 -0.72
C ASP A 75 -14.88 5.52 -1.42
N ILE A 76 -13.91 4.70 -1.00
CA ILE A 76 -12.56 4.67 -1.56
C ILE A 76 -11.94 3.28 -1.42
N ALA A 77 -11.10 2.90 -2.38
CA ALA A 77 -10.32 1.67 -2.34
C ALA A 77 -8.81 1.98 -2.28
N ILE A 78 -8.09 1.24 -1.44
CA ILE A 78 -6.63 1.19 -1.40
C ILE A 78 -6.22 -0.08 -2.13
N ILE A 79 -5.53 0.09 -3.26
CA ILE A 79 -5.15 -1.02 -4.13
C ILE A 79 -3.63 -1.16 -4.10
N GLU A 80 -3.14 -2.30 -3.64
CA GLU A 80 -1.72 -2.66 -3.71
C GLU A 80 -1.44 -3.36 -5.04
N THR A 81 -0.38 -2.93 -5.75
CA THR A 81 0.12 -3.65 -6.94
C THR A 81 0.72 -4.99 -6.52
N GLY A 82 0.52 -6.03 -7.32
CA GLY A 82 1.10 -7.35 -7.05
C GLY A 82 2.58 -7.40 -7.38
N LEU A 83 2.95 -6.95 -8.58
CA LEU A 83 4.32 -6.98 -9.06
C LEU A 83 4.60 -5.83 -10.04
N GLY A 84 5.70 -5.12 -9.80
CA GLY A 84 6.10 -4.01 -10.67
C GLY A 84 5.13 -2.84 -10.63
N GLY A 85 4.34 -2.65 -11.66
CA GLY A 85 3.33 -1.59 -11.79
C GLY A 85 2.77 -1.48 -13.20
N ARG A 86 3.61 -1.27 -14.21
CA ARG A 86 3.20 -0.99 -15.60
C ARG A 86 2.27 -2.06 -16.18
N LEU A 87 2.59 -3.32 -16.01
CA LEU A 87 1.83 -4.48 -16.50
C LEU A 87 1.05 -5.20 -15.40
N ASP A 88 0.97 -4.61 -14.21
CA ASP A 88 0.22 -5.21 -13.11
C ASP A 88 -1.29 -5.20 -13.40
N ALA A 89 -1.98 -6.29 -13.06
CA ALA A 89 -3.42 -6.42 -13.30
C ALA A 89 -4.24 -5.30 -12.61
N THR A 90 -3.73 -4.75 -11.50
CA THR A 90 -4.38 -3.63 -10.81
C THR A 90 -4.25 -2.30 -11.58
N ASN A 91 -3.34 -2.20 -12.56
CA ASN A 91 -3.03 -0.95 -13.24
C ASN A 91 -4.08 -0.50 -14.27
N VAL A 92 -5.21 -1.20 -14.36
CA VAL A 92 -6.38 -0.81 -15.18
C VAL A 92 -7.19 0.33 -14.56
N ILE A 93 -6.96 0.67 -13.31
CA ILE A 93 -7.69 1.71 -12.59
C ILE A 93 -7.21 3.12 -12.93
N SER A 94 -8.09 4.11 -12.70
CA SER A 94 -7.75 5.53 -12.66
C SER A 94 -7.74 6.01 -11.21
N PRO A 95 -6.58 6.02 -10.55
CA PRO A 95 -6.50 6.36 -9.13
C PRO A 95 -6.67 7.87 -8.91
N VAL A 96 -7.13 8.25 -7.72
CA VAL A 96 -7.15 9.66 -7.29
C VAL A 96 -5.78 10.12 -6.80
N ILE A 97 -4.94 9.20 -6.34
CA ILE A 97 -3.54 9.41 -5.94
C ILE A 97 -2.77 8.13 -6.20
N SER A 98 -1.60 8.21 -6.82
CA SER A 98 -0.63 7.11 -6.90
C SER A 98 0.42 7.25 -5.79
N VAL A 99 0.88 6.11 -5.25
CA VAL A 99 1.88 6.10 -4.17
C VAL A 99 2.96 5.09 -4.50
N ILE A 100 4.22 5.53 -4.51
CA ILE A 100 5.37 4.66 -4.74
C ILE A 100 6.26 4.70 -3.50
N THR A 101 6.43 3.55 -2.87
CA THR A 101 7.30 3.36 -1.70
C THR A 101 8.77 3.21 -2.10
N SER A 102 9.65 2.85 -1.16
CA SER A 102 11.07 2.64 -1.46
C SER A 102 11.26 1.53 -2.50
N ILE A 103 12.22 1.76 -3.41
CA ILE A 103 12.70 0.75 -4.34
C ILE A 103 13.80 -0.07 -3.66
N SER A 104 13.75 -1.36 -3.87
CA SER A 104 14.82 -2.30 -3.55
C SER A 104 14.84 -3.39 -4.60
N ILE A 105 16.00 -3.98 -4.82
CA ILE A 105 16.12 -5.13 -5.71
C ILE A 105 15.34 -6.28 -5.11
N ASP A 106 14.29 -6.67 -5.82
CA ASP A 106 13.43 -7.81 -5.52
C ASP A 106 12.81 -8.28 -6.84
N HIS A 107 12.54 -9.59 -6.97
CA HIS A 107 12.05 -10.18 -8.22
C HIS A 107 12.87 -9.80 -9.46
N ALA A 108 14.22 -9.82 -9.31
CA ALA A 108 15.16 -9.37 -10.34
C ALA A 108 14.97 -10.08 -11.70
N GLU A 109 14.56 -11.34 -11.69
CA GLU A 109 14.29 -12.14 -12.90
C GLU A 109 13.14 -11.56 -13.77
N ILE A 110 12.24 -10.77 -13.17
CA ILE A 110 11.06 -10.22 -13.85
C ILE A 110 11.16 -8.70 -14.02
N LEU A 111 11.59 -8.01 -12.96
CA LEU A 111 11.58 -6.55 -12.92
C LEU A 111 12.91 -5.90 -13.31
N GLY A 112 13.97 -6.70 -13.41
CA GLY A 112 15.33 -6.25 -13.68
C GLY A 112 16.21 -6.25 -12.42
N ASP A 113 17.51 -6.17 -12.65
CA ASP A 113 18.56 -6.33 -11.66
C ASP A 113 19.10 -4.99 -11.12
N SER A 114 18.53 -3.87 -11.56
CA SER A 114 18.90 -2.54 -11.07
C SER A 114 17.68 -1.77 -10.50
N PRO A 115 17.90 -0.86 -9.52
CA PRO A 115 16.87 0.01 -9.01
C PRO A 115 16.15 0.82 -10.09
N GLU A 116 16.86 1.23 -11.14
CA GLU A 116 16.33 2.02 -12.25
C GLU A 116 15.34 1.22 -13.10
N GLN A 117 15.64 -0.04 -13.39
CA GLN A 117 14.72 -0.91 -14.13
C GLN A 117 13.44 -1.15 -13.33
N ILE A 118 13.57 -1.44 -12.04
CA ILE A 118 12.43 -1.61 -11.13
C ILE A 118 11.61 -0.31 -11.03
N ALA A 119 12.29 0.85 -11.00
CA ALA A 119 11.64 2.15 -10.98
C ALA A 119 10.82 2.42 -12.25
N LEU A 120 11.32 2.02 -13.43
CA LEU A 120 10.59 2.15 -14.70
C LEU A 120 9.28 1.34 -14.68
N GLU A 121 9.31 0.11 -14.18
CA GLU A 121 8.11 -0.71 -14.04
C GLU A 121 7.11 -0.08 -13.06
N LYS A 122 7.60 0.39 -11.89
CA LYS A 122 6.74 1.03 -10.88
C LYS A 122 6.20 2.39 -11.34
N ALA A 123 6.95 3.14 -12.14
CA ALA A 123 6.50 4.40 -12.73
C ALA A 123 5.25 4.23 -13.62
N GLY A 124 4.96 3.00 -14.08
CA GLY A 124 3.77 2.70 -14.88
C GLY A 124 2.44 2.96 -14.17
N ILE A 125 2.42 3.11 -12.84
CA ILE A 125 1.20 3.48 -12.08
C ILE A 125 0.96 4.99 -12.01
N ILE A 126 1.88 5.81 -12.50
CA ILE A 126 1.72 7.27 -12.62
C ILE A 126 0.77 7.54 -13.79
N LYS A 127 -0.37 8.16 -13.52
CA LYS A 127 -1.44 8.39 -14.49
C LYS A 127 -1.57 9.88 -14.83
N ASP A 128 -2.21 10.15 -15.98
CA ASP A 128 -2.45 11.52 -16.44
C ASP A 128 -3.15 12.36 -15.37
N LYS A 129 -2.60 13.54 -15.11
CA LYS A 129 -3.10 14.54 -14.15
C LYS A 129 -3.37 14.02 -12.73
N THR A 130 -2.81 12.86 -12.36
CA THR A 130 -3.01 12.24 -11.06
C THR A 130 -1.82 12.51 -10.15
N PRO A 131 -2.00 13.11 -8.96
CA PRO A 131 -0.91 13.33 -8.02
C PRO A 131 -0.21 12.01 -7.67
N VAL A 132 1.12 12.05 -7.60
CA VAL A 132 1.93 10.91 -7.19
C VAL A 132 2.83 11.25 -6.02
N PHE A 133 2.75 10.45 -4.96
CA PHE A 133 3.65 10.55 -3.82
C PHE A 133 4.72 9.46 -3.91
N VAL A 134 5.97 9.87 -3.75
CA VAL A 134 7.12 8.97 -3.78
C VAL A 134 7.97 9.11 -2.52
N TYR A 135 8.62 8.04 -2.12
CA TYR A 135 9.64 8.08 -1.09
C TYR A 135 10.85 8.92 -1.54
N GLN A 136 11.51 9.58 -0.56
CA GLN A 136 12.86 10.09 -0.75
C GLN A 136 13.82 8.89 -0.92
N GLN A 137 14.49 8.81 -2.06
CA GLN A 137 15.45 7.78 -2.43
C GLN A 137 16.51 8.34 -3.39
N ASP A 138 17.31 7.51 -4.02
CA ASP A 138 18.42 7.94 -4.86
C ASP A 138 17.95 8.80 -6.05
N ASN A 139 18.77 9.76 -6.45
CA ASN A 139 18.40 10.76 -7.46
C ASN A 139 18.08 10.10 -8.81
N GLU A 140 18.83 9.07 -9.20
CA GLU A 140 18.61 8.33 -10.45
C GLU A 140 17.20 7.73 -10.51
N VAL A 141 16.73 7.19 -9.41
CA VAL A 141 15.36 6.64 -9.27
C VAL A 141 14.32 7.77 -9.26
N LEU A 142 14.58 8.86 -8.55
CA LEU A 142 13.68 10.01 -8.51
C LEU A 142 13.54 10.67 -9.89
N ASP A 143 14.61 10.75 -10.66
CA ASP A 143 14.59 11.29 -12.03
C ASP A 143 13.69 10.47 -12.97
N ILE A 144 13.64 9.16 -12.81
CA ILE A 144 12.75 8.30 -13.59
C ILE A 144 11.28 8.64 -13.28
N PHE A 145 10.94 8.75 -12.00
CA PHE A 145 9.59 9.13 -11.59
C PHE A 145 9.23 10.53 -12.04
N GLN A 146 10.17 11.48 -11.93
CA GLN A 146 9.95 12.86 -12.35
C GLN A 146 9.70 12.96 -13.87
N LYS A 147 10.50 12.27 -14.70
CA LYS A 147 10.28 12.21 -16.15
C LYS A 147 8.91 11.65 -16.50
N LYS A 148 8.51 10.57 -15.81
CA LYS A 148 7.19 9.97 -16.03
C LYS A 148 6.06 10.88 -15.57
N ALA A 149 6.20 11.54 -14.42
CA ALA A 149 5.23 12.49 -13.91
C ALA A 149 5.03 13.68 -14.87
N ILE A 150 6.11 14.25 -15.39
CA ILE A 150 6.06 15.31 -16.42
C ILE A 150 5.30 14.82 -17.66
N ALA A 151 5.64 13.64 -18.18
CA ALA A 151 4.99 13.06 -19.35
C ALA A 151 3.48 12.79 -19.14
N CYS A 152 3.05 12.60 -17.90
CA CYS A 152 1.66 12.40 -17.52
C CYS A 152 0.98 13.66 -16.98
N ASN A 153 1.61 14.84 -17.01
CA ASN A 153 1.11 16.06 -16.36
C ASN A 153 0.71 15.84 -14.89
N ALA A 154 1.39 14.94 -14.21
CA ALA A 154 1.13 14.55 -12.82
C ALA A 154 1.96 15.39 -11.85
N ASP A 155 1.36 15.84 -10.76
CA ASP A 155 2.05 16.53 -9.67
C ASP A 155 2.79 15.51 -8.80
N MET A 156 4.14 15.46 -8.93
CA MET A 156 4.97 14.56 -8.13
C MET A 156 5.41 15.22 -6.84
N LYS A 157 5.15 14.55 -5.73
CA LYS A 157 5.55 14.97 -4.38
C LYS A 157 6.45 13.94 -3.73
N ILE A 158 7.61 14.41 -3.27
CA ILE A 158 8.52 13.56 -2.49
C ILE A 158 8.13 13.69 -1.02
N SER A 159 7.81 12.55 -0.39
CA SER A 159 7.43 12.53 1.02
C SER A 159 8.60 12.92 1.91
N ARG A 160 8.30 13.76 2.89
CA ARG A 160 9.29 14.20 3.89
C ARG A 160 9.78 13.05 4.76
N ILE A 161 11.00 13.18 5.25
CA ILE A 161 11.58 12.20 6.18
C ILE A 161 11.14 12.58 7.59
N PRO A 162 10.53 11.66 8.37
CA PRO A 162 10.25 11.86 9.78
C PRO A 162 11.53 12.14 10.59
N LYS A 163 11.39 12.96 11.64
CA LYS A 163 12.48 13.33 12.57
C LYS A 163 12.28 12.67 13.92
N ASN A 164 13.30 12.71 14.78
CA ASN A 164 13.24 12.24 16.16
C ASN A 164 12.68 10.82 16.27
N ILE A 165 13.10 9.93 15.35
CA ILE A 165 12.62 8.55 15.35
C ILE A 165 13.22 7.80 16.54
N ASN A 166 12.34 7.26 17.39
CA ASN A 166 12.71 6.46 18.57
C ASN A 166 11.93 5.13 18.54
N VAL A 167 12.67 4.03 18.45
CA VAL A 167 12.10 2.67 18.50
C VAL A 167 12.29 2.13 19.92
N ASN A 168 11.19 1.72 20.54
CA ASN A 168 11.18 1.22 21.91
C ASN A 168 10.25 0.01 22.07
N SER A 169 10.09 -0.53 23.25
CA SER A 169 9.28 -1.74 23.51
C SER A 169 7.79 -1.63 23.16
N LYS A 170 7.30 -0.41 22.89
CA LYS A 170 5.89 -0.13 22.53
C LYS A 170 5.69 0.13 21.04
N GLY A 171 6.77 0.14 20.24
CA GLY A 171 6.74 0.45 18.82
C GLY A 171 7.66 1.60 18.44
N THR A 172 7.26 2.43 17.49
CA THR A 172 8.06 3.53 16.96
C THR A 172 7.36 4.86 17.20
N GLN A 173 8.10 5.82 17.74
CA GLN A 173 7.70 7.22 17.93
C GLN A 173 8.49 8.09 16.96
N PHE A 174 7.89 9.15 16.45
CA PHE A 174 8.54 10.06 15.52
C PHE A 174 7.82 11.40 15.44
N THR A 175 8.54 12.45 15.00
CA THR A 175 7.97 13.75 14.68
C THR A 175 7.80 13.89 13.17
N PHE A 176 6.63 14.31 12.71
CA PHE A 176 6.34 14.56 11.30
C PHE A 176 5.46 15.81 11.17
N ASN A 177 5.84 16.76 10.29
CA ASN A 177 5.14 18.05 10.12
C ASN A 177 4.95 18.80 11.45
N ASN A 178 5.98 18.81 12.32
CA ASN A 178 5.98 19.41 13.66
C ASN A 178 4.91 18.83 14.62
N GLN A 179 4.45 17.62 14.36
CA GLN A 179 3.52 16.88 15.20
C GLN A 179 4.16 15.54 15.61
N ASP A 180 3.88 15.09 16.83
CA ASP A 180 4.41 13.83 17.35
C ASP A 180 3.43 12.69 17.12
N TYR A 181 3.96 11.57 16.65
CA TYR A 181 3.19 10.36 16.35
C TYR A 181 3.81 9.15 17.04
N ALA A 182 2.97 8.14 17.28
CA ALA A 182 3.37 6.83 17.75
C ALA A 182 2.61 5.74 17.00
N ILE A 183 3.33 4.70 16.61
CA ILE A 183 2.78 3.51 15.97
C ILE A 183 3.25 2.26 16.71
N PRO A 184 2.44 1.20 16.80
CA PRO A 184 2.85 -0.06 17.45
C PRO A 184 3.72 -0.94 16.54
N LEU A 185 4.08 -0.48 15.35
CA LEU A 185 4.99 -1.15 14.44
C LEU A 185 6.44 -0.74 14.73
N PHE A 186 7.37 -1.68 14.61
CA PHE A 186 8.77 -1.47 14.96
C PHE A 186 9.61 -1.11 13.73
N GLY A 187 10.54 -0.17 13.89
CA GLY A 187 11.55 0.20 12.90
C GLY A 187 11.37 1.58 12.29
N SER A 188 12.51 2.19 11.94
CA SER A 188 12.56 3.52 11.31
C SER A 188 11.83 3.58 9.97
N HIS A 189 11.83 2.48 9.21
CA HIS A 189 11.10 2.34 7.96
C HIS A 189 9.58 2.45 8.17
N GLN A 190 9.05 2.01 9.32
CA GLN A 190 7.63 2.15 9.64
C GLN A 190 7.25 3.60 9.95
N ALA A 191 8.14 4.38 10.56
CA ALA A 191 7.95 5.82 10.70
C ALA A 191 7.86 6.50 9.32
N ARG A 192 8.74 6.12 8.36
CA ARG A 192 8.69 6.62 6.99
C ARG A 192 7.39 6.22 6.29
N ASN A 193 6.95 4.96 6.40
CA ASN A 193 5.66 4.51 5.87
C ASN A 193 4.50 5.33 6.42
N ALA A 194 4.53 5.63 7.72
CA ALA A 194 3.51 6.46 8.35
C ALA A 194 3.56 7.92 7.87
N GLY A 195 4.75 8.49 7.70
CA GLY A 195 4.93 9.84 7.16
C GLY A 195 4.35 9.98 5.74
N LEU A 196 4.68 9.02 4.86
CA LEU A 196 4.12 8.98 3.52
C LEU A 196 2.58 8.85 3.56
N ALA A 197 2.05 7.99 4.44
CA ALA A 197 0.61 7.84 4.60
C ALA A 197 -0.05 9.15 5.08
N ILE A 198 0.58 9.90 5.98
CA ILE A 198 0.10 11.20 6.45
C ILE A 198 0.08 12.22 5.31
N ASP A 199 1.15 12.31 4.50
CA ASP A 199 1.20 13.23 3.36
C ASP A 199 0.09 12.92 2.34
N VAL A 200 -0.13 11.64 2.03
CA VAL A 200 -1.20 11.18 1.13
C VAL A 200 -2.59 11.54 1.67
N ILE A 201 -2.82 11.33 2.96
CA ILE A 201 -4.09 11.68 3.61
C ILE A 201 -4.35 13.18 3.58
N ASN A 202 -3.34 14.00 3.88
CA ASN A 202 -3.46 15.46 3.84
C ASN A 202 -3.74 15.99 2.42
N GLN A 203 -3.26 15.28 1.38
CA GLN A 203 -3.59 15.61 0.00
C GLN A 203 -5.01 15.19 -0.37
N PHE A 204 -5.43 14.01 0.08
CA PHE A 204 -6.75 13.46 -0.24
C PHE A 204 -7.88 14.21 0.44
N ASP A 205 -7.76 14.43 1.75
CA ASP A 205 -8.74 15.15 2.55
C ASP A 205 -8.03 15.98 3.64
N PRO A 206 -7.76 17.28 3.37
CA PRO A 206 -7.08 18.17 4.32
C PRO A 206 -7.92 18.50 5.57
N HIS A 207 -9.19 18.12 5.61
CA HIS A 207 -10.05 18.32 6.80
C HIS A 207 -9.87 17.24 7.86
N ILE A 208 -9.19 16.14 7.55
CA ILE A 208 -8.88 15.10 8.52
C ILE A 208 -7.90 15.65 9.56
N LYS A 209 -8.39 15.80 10.79
CA LYS A 209 -7.64 16.42 11.88
C LYS A 209 -6.50 15.53 12.39
N TYR A 210 -5.45 16.17 12.90
CA TYR A 210 -4.33 15.52 13.57
C TYR A 210 -4.77 14.43 14.57
N ASP A 211 -5.72 14.73 15.44
CA ASP A 211 -6.19 13.78 16.47
C ASP A 211 -6.74 12.49 15.86
N THR A 212 -7.43 12.57 14.72
CA THR A 212 -7.95 11.41 14.01
C THR A 212 -6.80 10.58 13.44
N ILE A 213 -5.84 11.23 12.78
CA ILE A 213 -4.64 10.56 12.24
C ILE A 213 -3.86 9.88 13.37
N HIS A 214 -3.60 10.61 14.46
CA HIS A 214 -2.86 10.11 15.62
C HIS A 214 -3.55 8.91 16.28
N LYS A 215 -4.86 8.97 16.51
CA LYS A 215 -5.65 7.85 17.04
C LYS A 215 -5.62 6.63 16.13
N ALA A 216 -5.74 6.84 14.83
CA ALA A 216 -5.71 5.77 13.83
C ALA A 216 -4.33 5.08 13.79
N LEU A 217 -3.26 5.86 13.78
CA LEU A 217 -1.89 5.37 13.74
C LEU A 217 -1.52 4.57 15.00
N LYS A 218 -1.97 5.00 16.18
CA LYS A 218 -1.81 4.24 17.45
C LYS A 218 -2.49 2.86 17.45
N LYS A 219 -3.43 2.63 16.55
CA LYS A 219 -4.19 1.39 16.44
C LYS A 219 -3.79 0.56 15.22
N VAL A 220 -2.78 1.01 14.44
CA VAL A 220 -2.34 0.26 13.27
C VAL A 220 -1.80 -1.10 13.70
N PHE A 221 -2.16 -2.12 12.94
CA PHE A 221 -1.66 -3.47 13.11
C PHE A 221 -1.46 -4.09 11.73
N TRP A 222 -0.30 -4.70 11.53
CA TRP A 222 0.01 -5.44 10.31
C TRP A 222 0.70 -6.74 10.68
N PRO A 223 0.06 -7.89 10.42
CA PRO A 223 0.63 -9.19 10.76
C PRO A 223 1.98 -9.41 10.07
N GLY A 224 2.91 -10.08 10.76
CA GLY A 224 4.20 -10.45 10.20
C GLY A 224 5.17 -9.28 9.93
N ARG A 225 4.99 -8.13 10.56
CA ARG A 225 5.93 -7.00 10.53
C ARG A 225 6.48 -6.74 11.94
N MET A 226 7.56 -7.43 12.31
CA MET A 226 8.12 -7.44 13.66
C MET A 226 7.01 -7.62 14.72
N GLN A 227 6.06 -8.48 14.40
CA GLN A 227 4.89 -8.74 15.23
C GLN A 227 5.32 -9.39 16.54
N LYS A 228 5.08 -8.72 17.64
CA LYS A 228 5.33 -9.28 18.97
C LYS A 228 4.28 -10.35 19.27
N ILE A 229 4.72 -11.61 19.36
CA ILE A 229 3.87 -12.76 19.72
C ILE A 229 3.88 -12.97 21.23
N ASP A 230 5.05 -12.84 21.86
CA ASP A 230 5.25 -12.99 23.29
C ASP A 230 6.36 -12.02 23.76
N GLN A 231 6.67 -11.99 25.05
CA GLN A 231 7.67 -11.08 25.62
C GLN A 231 9.04 -11.17 24.90
N ARG A 232 9.41 -12.33 24.41
CA ARG A 232 10.71 -12.61 23.77
C ARG A 232 10.61 -13.06 22.32
N VAL A 233 9.39 -13.19 21.76
CA VAL A 233 9.19 -13.74 20.42
C VAL A 233 8.60 -12.67 19.52
N PHE A 234 9.31 -12.40 18.43
CA PHE A 234 8.86 -11.55 17.35
C PHE A 234 8.75 -12.38 16.07
N TYR A 235 7.74 -12.09 15.27
CA TYR A 235 7.49 -12.71 13.99
C TYR A 235 7.57 -11.66 12.88
N ASP A 236 8.43 -11.94 11.89
CA ASP A 236 8.56 -11.12 10.69
C ASP A 236 8.58 -12.00 9.45
N VAL A 237 7.98 -11.51 8.36
CA VAL A 237 7.90 -12.22 7.07
C VAL A 237 8.90 -11.69 6.05
N SER A 238 9.89 -10.92 6.47
CA SER A 238 10.97 -10.44 5.59
C SER A 238 11.73 -11.60 4.99
N HIS A 239 11.92 -11.55 3.68
CA HIS A 239 12.54 -12.65 2.90
C HIS A 239 13.55 -12.13 1.88
N ASN A 240 13.84 -10.83 1.88
CA ASN A 240 14.88 -10.23 1.06
C ASN A 240 15.92 -9.49 1.94
N LYS A 241 17.09 -9.21 1.37
CA LYS A 241 18.22 -8.60 2.10
C LYS A 241 17.82 -7.31 2.81
N LYS A 242 17.16 -6.39 2.12
CA LYS A 242 16.79 -5.09 2.68
C LYS A 242 15.69 -5.17 3.76
N GLY A 243 14.84 -6.19 3.71
CA GLY A 243 13.85 -6.45 4.74
C GLY A 243 14.43 -7.05 6.02
N MET A 244 15.63 -7.66 5.92
CA MET A 244 16.34 -8.29 7.05
C MET A 244 17.32 -7.33 7.75
N GLU A 245 17.72 -6.23 7.11
CA GLU A 245 18.53 -5.12 7.65
C GLU A 245 17.69 -4.14 8.46
#